data_383c572a26d536297b0b7788f7c009a5
#
_entry.id   383c572a26d536297b0b7788f7c009a5
#
_cell.length_a   1.000
_cell.length_b   1.000
_cell.length_c   1.000
_cell.angle_alpha   90.00
_cell.angle_beta   90.00
_cell.angle_gamma   90.00
#
_symmetry.space_group_name_H-M   'P 1'
#
loop_
_entity.id
_entity.type
_entity.pdbx_description
1 polymer ?
#
loop_
_entity_poly.entity_id
_entity_poly.type
_entity_poly.pdbx_seq_one_letter_code
_entity_poly.pdbx_strand_id
1 'polypeptide(L)'
;EISVLIGIAEPAPDKEIPKLYNSVVFINQGKWRIVARKQRLPTYDVFDEKRYFRSAENSSILNFNYQEKIWKIGITICEDIWVEQTLQNKKIQGKDPIRSLEKEKLDLLINLSASPFIESKSLLRQRIAAKAAIRLSCPMIYVNQVGGNDELIFDGSSFALNQKGKLKQELPAFKESIGLCEISSLNQQTSISSKYPTSQEVIFKALVLGVK
;
A
#
# COMPACT_ATOMS: atom_id res chain seq x y z
N GLU A 1 -7.43 -3.71 -23.01
CA GLU A 1 -7.94 -2.71 -22.04
C GLU A 1 -7.18 -2.80 -20.73
N ILE A 2 -6.97 -1.67 -20.06
CA ILE A 2 -6.28 -1.58 -18.78
C ILE A 2 -7.29 -1.15 -17.72
N SER A 3 -7.29 -1.83 -16.57
CA SER A 3 -7.97 -1.39 -15.36
C SER A 3 -7.00 -0.68 -14.44
N VAL A 4 -7.45 0.37 -13.75
CA VAL A 4 -6.60 1.23 -12.91
C VAL A 4 -7.16 1.32 -11.49
N LEU A 5 -6.27 1.27 -10.50
CA LEU A 5 -6.54 1.67 -9.12
C LEU A 5 -5.76 2.93 -8.82
N ILE A 6 -6.44 3.98 -8.34
CA ILE A 6 -5.83 5.26 -8.02
C ILE A 6 -6.37 5.81 -6.70
N GLY A 7 -5.47 6.39 -5.88
CA GLY A 7 -5.85 7.08 -4.64
C GLY A 7 -6.43 8.46 -4.91
N ILE A 8 -7.51 8.81 -4.22
CA ILE A 8 -8.15 10.13 -4.30
C ILE A 8 -8.65 10.61 -2.93
N ALA A 9 -8.85 11.93 -2.80
CA ALA A 9 -9.66 12.51 -1.75
C ALA A 9 -11.12 12.52 -2.21
N GLU A 10 -11.97 11.72 -1.56
CA GLU A 10 -13.38 11.57 -1.89
C GLU A 10 -14.23 12.46 -0.97
N PRO A 11 -15.12 13.34 -1.48
CA PRO A 11 -16.07 14.06 -0.65
C PRO A 11 -17.02 13.11 0.08
N ALA A 12 -17.23 13.33 1.38
CA ALA A 12 -18.24 12.61 2.13
C ALA A 12 -19.65 13.06 1.74
N PRO A 13 -20.64 12.16 1.72
CA PRO A 13 -21.99 12.46 1.21
C PRO A 13 -22.81 13.39 2.12
N ASP A 14 -22.41 13.53 3.38
CA ASP A 14 -23.07 14.35 4.38
C ASP A 14 -22.28 15.62 4.71
N LYS A 15 -22.82 16.47 5.60
CA LYS A 15 -22.20 17.73 6.03
C LYS A 15 -21.32 17.61 7.29
N GLU A 16 -21.18 16.43 7.85
CA GLU A 16 -20.37 16.22 9.07
C GLU A 16 -18.87 16.39 8.79
N ILE A 17 -18.14 16.79 9.80
CA ILE A 17 -16.69 17.01 9.74
C ILE A 17 -15.98 15.77 10.35
N PRO A 18 -14.88 15.32 9.75
CA PRO A 18 -14.22 15.73 8.48
C PRO A 18 -15.05 15.38 7.23
N LYS A 19 -14.91 16.19 6.18
CA LYS A 19 -15.73 16.11 4.95
C LYS A 19 -15.17 15.20 3.86
N LEU A 20 -14.03 14.52 4.10
CA LEU A 20 -13.34 13.72 3.09
C LEU A 20 -13.11 12.29 3.57
N TYR A 21 -12.99 11.38 2.60
CA TYR A 21 -12.38 10.07 2.75
C TYR A 21 -11.08 9.99 1.92
N ASN A 22 -10.06 9.33 2.45
CA ASN A 22 -8.93 8.88 1.67
C ASN A 22 -9.32 7.57 1.01
N SER A 23 -9.51 7.57 -0.31
CA SER A 23 -10.21 6.51 -1.04
C SER A 23 -9.40 5.99 -2.23
N VAL A 24 -9.75 4.79 -2.70
CA VAL A 24 -9.28 4.23 -3.96
C VAL A 24 -10.43 4.14 -4.95
N VAL A 25 -10.21 4.68 -6.12
CA VAL A 25 -11.07 4.52 -7.31
C VAL A 25 -10.57 3.36 -8.14
N PHE A 26 -11.47 2.53 -8.59
CA PHE A 26 -11.27 1.55 -9.65
C PHE A 26 -11.85 2.10 -10.95
N ILE A 27 -11.01 2.18 -11.97
CA ILE A 27 -11.39 2.62 -13.32
C ILE A 27 -11.27 1.43 -14.25
N ASN A 28 -12.35 1.10 -14.96
CA ASN A 28 -12.40 0.00 -15.92
C ASN A 28 -13.39 0.34 -17.04
N GLN A 29 -13.00 0.13 -18.29
CA GLN A 29 -13.87 0.36 -19.47
C GLN A 29 -14.54 1.73 -19.49
N GLY A 30 -13.80 2.80 -19.18
CA GLY A 30 -14.29 4.16 -19.13
C GLY A 30 -15.24 4.49 -17.96
N LYS A 31 -15.54 3.54 -17.09
CA LYS A 31 -16.34 3.73 -15.89
C LYS A 31 -15.47 3.74 -14.66
N TRP A 32 -15.89 4.44 -13.61
CA TRP A 32 -15.18 4.47 -12.33
C TRP A 32 -16.12 4.27 -11.15
N ARG A 33 -15.59 3.75 -10.07
CA ARG A 33 -16.28 3.61 -8.79
C ARG A 33 -15.31 3.61 -7.62
N ILE A 34 -15.74 4.06 -6.45
CA ILE A 34 -14.99 3.89 -5.20
C ILE A 34 -14.99 2.41 -4.81
N VAL A 35 -13.82 1.88 -4.49
CA VAL A 35 -13.66 0.47 -4.11
C VAL A 35 -13.02 0.28 -2.75
N ALA A 36 -12.38 1.32 -2.20
CA ALA A 36 -11.81 1.27 -0.86
C ALA A 36 -11.79 2.66 -0.21
N ARG A 37 -11.89 2.69 1.11
CA ARG A 37 -11.66 3.86 1.95
C ARG A 37 -10.72 3.49 3.09
N LYS A 38 -9.78 4.37 3.40
CA LYS A 38 -8.77 4.15 4.45
C LYS A 38 -9.39 4.03 5.83
N GLN A 39 -8.97 3.05 6.60
CA GLN A 39 -9.46 2.81 7.96
C GLN A 39 -8.54 3.40 9.03
N ARG A 40 -7.22 3.29 8.85
CA ARG A 40 -6.23 3.76 9.82
C ARG A 40 -5.70 5.11 9.39
N LEU A 41 -6.03 6.13 10.18
CA LEU A 41 -5.64 7.51 9.95
C LEU A 41 -4.56 7.91 10.96
N PRO A 42 -3.28 7.97 10.56
CA PRO A 42 -2.19 8.39 11.43
C PRO A 42 -2.33 9.86 11.85
N THR A 43 -1.98 10.12 13.13
CA THR A 43 -1.98 11.46 13.74
C THR A 43 -0.72 11.64 14.59
N TYR A 44 0.42 11.28 14.03
CA TYR A 44 1.71 11.38 14.68
C TYR A 44 2.77 11.82 13.67
N ASP A 45 3.86 12.43 14.16
CA ASP A 45 4.94 12.96 13.36
C ASP A 45 4.39 13.99 12.34
N VAL A 46 4.64 13.79 11.06
CA VAL A 46 4.16 14.65 9.96
C VAL A 46 2.69 14.40 9.57
N PHE A 47 2.03 13.43 10.18
CA PHE A 47 0.67 13.06 9.82
C PHE A 47 -0.37 13.71 10.73
N ASP A 48 -1.42 14.26 10.11
CA ASP A 48 -2.64 14.71 10.79
C ASP A 48 -3.89 14.34 9.99
N GLU A 49 -3.96 13.07 9.58
CA GLU A 49 -5.01 12.62 8.66
C GLU A 49 -6.44 12.72 9.25
N LYS A 50 -6.60 12.51 10.56
CA LYS A 50 -7.92 12.63 11.20
C LYS A 50 -8.53 14.04 11.13
N ARG A 51 -7.71 15.05 10.90
CA ARG A 51 -8.18 16.42 10.72
C ARG A 51 -8.97 16.59 9.43
N TYR A 52 -8.61 15.84 8.39
CA TYR A 52 -9.15 15.99 7.05
C TYR A 52 -10.03 14.83 6.60
N PHE A 53 -9.71 13.61 7.06
CA PHE A 53 -10.34 12.38 6.59
C PHE A 53 -11.09 11.65 7.69
N ARG A 54 -12.15 10.94 7.26
CA ARG A 54 -12.89 9.98 8.08
C ARG A 54 -12.33 8.58 7.94
N SER A 55 -12.30 7.85 9.03
CA SER A 55 -11.97 6.42 9.03
C SER A 55 -13.13 5.61 8.44
N ALA A 56 -12.84 4.75 7.48
CA ALA A 56 -13.82 3.77 7.01
C ALA A 56 -14.13 2.72 8.07
N GLU A 57 -15.31 2.11 8.01
CA GLU A 57 -15.73 1.08 8.96
C GLU A 57 -15.32 -0.32 8.53
N ASN A 58 -15.39 -0.60 7.24
CA ASN A 58 -15.20 -1.93 6.67
C ASN A 58 -13.98 -2.02 5.78
N SER A 59 -13.38 -3.21 5.73
CA SER A 59 -12.33 -3.53 4.78
C SER A 59 -12.88 -3.67 3.36
N SER A 60 -12.03 -3.41 2.40
CA SER A 60 -12.42 -3.26 1.00
C SER A 60 -11.97 -4.44 0.17
N ILE A 61 -12.92 -5.02 -0.58
CA ILE A 61 -12.70 -6.14 -1.48
C ILE A 61 -13.25 -5.76 -2.85
N LEU A 62 -12.40 -5.87 -3.86
CA LEU A 62 -12.76 -5.73 -5.25
C LEU A 62 -12.91 -7.13 -5.87
N ASN A 63 -14.13 -7.48 -6.28
CA ASN A 63 -14.35 -8.61 -7.18
C ASN A 63 -14.14 -8.12 -8.61
N PHE A 64 -13.14 -8.68 -9.28
CA PHE A 64 -12.72 -8.29 -10.62
C PHE A 64 -12.78 -9.49 -11.57
N ASN A 65 -13.64 -9.39 -12.59
CA ASN A 65 -13.79 -10.46 -13.60
C ASN A 65 -12.70 -10.30 -14.66
N TYR A 66 -11.86 -11.30 -14.81
CA TYR A 66 -10.83 -11.36 -15.83
C TYR A 66 -10.58 -12.79 -16.28
N GLN A 67 -10.61 -13.07 -17.59
CA GLN A 67 -10.36 -14.39 -18.20
C GLN A 67 -11.16 -15.51 -17.51
N GLU A 68 -12.49 -15.38 -17.49
CA GLU A 68 -13.43 -16.37 -16.90
C GLU A 68 -13.25 -16.63 -15.40
N LYS A 69 -12.36 -15.90 -14.74
CA LYS A 69 -12.14 -15.97 -13.30
C LYS A 69 -12.59 -14.69 -12.61
N ILE A 70 -13.26 -14.84 -11.46
CA ILE A 70 -13.51 -13.74 -10.53
C ILE A 70 -12.32 -13.65 -9.56
N TRP A 71 -11.51 -12.63 -9.72
CA TRP A 71 -10.42 -12.33 -8.79
C TRP A 71 -10.96 -11.57 -7.57
N LYS A 72 -10.67 -12.10 -6.39
CA LYS A 72 -11.00 -11.45 -5.12
C LYS A 72 -9.80 -10.69 -4.60
N ILE A 73 -9.80 -9.37 -4.77
CA ILE A 73 -8.66 -8.49 -4.49
C ILE A 73 -8.95 -7.68 -3.24
N GLY A 74 -8.15 -7.87 -2.18
CA GLY A 74 -8.15 -6.99 -1.01
C GLY A 74 -7.44 -5.68 -1.35
N ILE A 75 -8.02 -4.54 -0.93
CA ILE A 75 -7.43 -3.23 -1.14
C ILE A 75 -7.22 -2.55 0.21
N THR A 76 -6.01 -2.07 0.43
CA THR A 76 -5.60 -1.34 1.64
C THR A 76 -4.87 -0.07 1.26
N ILE A 77 -4.89 0.93 2.14
CA ILE A 77 -4.25 2.22 1.91
C ILE A 77 -3.21 2.47 3.00
N CYS A 78 -1.95 2.55 2.59
CA CYS A 78 -0.81 2.93 3.43
C CYS A 78 -0.81 2.19 4.79
N GLU A 79 -1.14 2.87 5.90
CA GLU A 79 -1.08 2.30 7.27
C GLU A 79 -2.17 1.27 7.60
N ASP A 80 -3.08 0.97 6.72
CA ASP A 80 -4.05 -0.11 6.95
C ASP A 80 -3.39 -1.47 7.19
N ILE A 81 -2.18 -1.69 6.66
CA ILE A 81 -1.38 -2.91 6.90
C ILE A 81 -0.47 -2.82 8.13
N TRP A 82 -0.36 -1.65 8.79
CA TRP A 82 0.56 -1.42 9.91
C TRP A 82 -0.06 -1.87 11.24
N VAL A 83 -0.39 -3.15 11.33
CA VAL A 83 -1.10 -3.77 12.47
C VAL A 83 -0.21 -4.70 13.31
N GLU A 84 1.07 -4.88 12.96
CA GLU A 84 2.01 -5.75 13.65
C GLU A 84 2.74 -5.00 14.77
N GLN A 85 2.30 -5.21 16.01
CA GLN A 85 2.86 -4.53 17.20
C GLN A 85 4.34 -4.84 17.43
N THR A 86 4.72 -6.10 17.27
CA THR A 86 6.08 -6.58 17.50
C THR A 86 7.11 -5.94 16.57
N LEU A 87 6.73 -5.66 15.33
CA LEU A 87 7.61 -5.04 14.37
C LEU A 87 7.78 -3.53 14.57
N GLN A 88 6.83 -2.90 15.25
CA GLN A 88 6.81 -1.46 15.44
C GLN A 88 7.23 -1.04 16.86
N ASN A 89 7.46 -1.99 17.74
CA ASN A 89 7.82 -1.75 19.15
C ASN A 89 6.84 -0.81 19.88
N LYS A 90 5.58 -0.78 19.46
CA LYS A 90 4.53 0.05 20.07
C LYS A 90 3.20 -0.68 20.10
N LYS A 91 2.39 -0.41 21.12
CA LYS A 91 1.01 -0.89 21.18
C LYS A 91 0.18 -0.23 20.06
N ILE A 92 -0.39 -1.04 19.19
CA ILE A 92 -1.24 -0.56 18.11
C ILE A 92 -2.68 -0.53 18.62
N GLN A 93 -3.27 0.65 18.59
CA GLN A 93 -4.68 0.86 18.96
C GLN A 93 -5.55 0.98 17.71
N GLY A 94 -6.84 0.70 17.87
CA GLY A 94 -7.84 0.86 16.82
C GLY A 94 -8.02 -0.37 15.94
N LYS A 95 -8.56 -0.16 14.74
CA LYS A 95 -8.96 -1.21 13.81
C LYS A 95 -7.77 -2.01 13.27
N ASP A 96 -7.99 -3.29 13.04
CA ASP A 96 -7.09 -4.17 12.28
C ASP A 96 -7.76 -4.54 10.95
N PRO A 97 -7.49 -3.78 9.86
CA PRO A 97 -8.08 -4.05 8.55
C PRO A 97 -7.68 -5.41 7.98
N ILE A 98 -6.49 -5.92 8.32
CA ILE A 98 -6.03 -7.23 7.86
C ILE A 98 -6.84 -8.35 8.49
N ARG A 99 -7.16 -8.24 9.79
CA ARG A 99 -7.98 -9.24 10.49
C ARG A 99 -9.37 -9.40 9.86
N SER A 100 -9.97 -8.32 9.40
CA SER A 100 -11.28 -8.39 8.75
C SER A 100 -11.24 -9.06 7.38
N LEU A 101 -10.07 -9.05 6.70
CA LEU A 101 -9.85 -9.72 5.42
C LEU A 101 -9.49 -11.20 5.55
N GLU A 102 -9.09 -11.71 6.73
CA GLU A 102 -8.65 -13.10 6.91
C GLU A 102 -9.70 -14.16 6.51
N LYS A 103 -10.99 -13.82 6.63
CA LYS A 103 -12.09 -14.73 6.27
C LYS A 103 -12.38 -14.79 4.77
N GLU A 104 -11.75 -13.94 3.97
CA GLU A 104 -12.22 -13.64 2.62
C GLU A 104 -11.54 -14.48 1.52
N LYS A 105 -10.54 -15.27 1.82
CA LYS A 105 -9.80 -16.09 0.82
C LYS A 105 -9.41 -15.26 -0.41
N LEU A 106 -8.57 -14.25 -0.22
CA LEU A 106 -8.15 -13.35 -1.29
C LEU A 106 -7.22 -14.03 -2.30
N ASP A 107 -7.35 -13.67 -3.56
CA ASP A 107 -6.37 -14.01 -4.62
C ASP A 107 -5.16 -13.08 -4.59
N LEU A 108 -5.34 -11.83 -4.15
CA LEU A 108 -4.32 -10.79 -4.13
C LEU A 108 -4.64 -9.73 -3.08
N LEU A 109 -3.62 -9.21 -2.41
CA LEU A 109 -3.70 -7.97 -1.63
C LEU A 109 -2.95 -6.85 -2.37
N ILE A 110 -3.58 -5.70 -2.53
CA ILE A 110 -2.94 -4.49 -3.07
C ILE A 110 -2.94 -3.41 -1.98
N ASN A 111 -1.77 -2.81 -1.75
CA ASN A 111 -1.64 -1.65 -0.87
C ASN A 111 -1.15 -0.45 -1.67
N LEU A 112 -1.92 0.64 -1.65
CA LEU A 112 -1.55 1.92 -2.26
C LEU A 112 -1.03 2.85 -1.16
N SER A 113 0.18 3.37 -1.32
CA SER A 113 0.86 4.15 -0.29
C SER A 113 1.48 5.44 -0.81
N ALA A 114 1.43 6.48 0.02
CA ALA A 114 2.31 7.62 0.03
C ALA A 114 3.06 7.61 1.38
N SER A 115 3.99 6.66 1.53
CA SER A 115 4.76 6.47 2.75
C SER A 115 6.06 7.26 2.68
N PRO A 116 6.25 8.31 3.52
CA PRO A 116 7.43 9.15 3.47
C PRO A 116 8.71 8.36 3.77
N PHE A 117 9.78 8.80 3.15
CA PHE A 117 11.12 8.30 3.39
C PHE A 117 11.57 8.54 4.83
N ILE A 118 12.08 7.48 5.44
CA ILE A 118 12.90 7.48 6.66
C ILE A 118 13.95 6.41 6.43
N GLU A 119 15.19 6.63 6.83
CA GLU A 119 16.36 5.81 6.50
C GLU A 119 16.15 4.29 6.66
N SER A 120 15.51 3.84 7.72
CA SER A 120 15.28 2.41 8.01
C SER A 120 13.90 1.89 7.59
N LYS A 121 13.04 2.74 7.05
CA LYS A 121 11.60 2.44 6.87
C LYS A 121 11.32 1.47 5.72
N SER A 122 12.18 1.42 4.70
CA SER A 122 11.99 0.51 3.56
C SER A 122 11.94 -0.95 4.00
N LEU A 123 12.91 -1.40 4.80
CA LEU A 123 12.95 -2.77 5.32
C LEU A 123 11.75 -3.05 6.25
N LEU A 124 11.35 -2.08 7.05
CA LEU A 124 10.18 -2.21 7.92
C LEU A 124 8.89 -2.37 7.10
N ARG A 125 8.72 -1.58 6.02
CA ARG A 125 7.59 -1.72 5.07
C ARG A 125 7.51 -3.13 4.49
N GLN A 126 8.64 -3.68 4.02
CA GLN A 126 8.69 -5.04 3.49
C GLN A 126 8.31 -6.10 4.54
N ARG A 127 8.80 -5.97 5.78
CA ARG A 127 8.46 -6.89 6.87
C ARG A 127 6.97 -6.83 7.25
N ILE A 128 6.39 -5.65 7.33
CA ILE A 128 4.96 -5.45 7.62
C ILE A 128 4.11 -6.04 6.49
N ALA A 129 4.45 -5.75 5.25
CA ALA A 129 3.77 -6.30 4.08
C ALA A 129 3.87 -7.83 4.02
N ALA A 130 5.05 -8.39 4.35
CA ALA A 130 5.25 -9.84 4.42
C ALA A 130 4.33 -10.50 5.46
N LYS A 131 4.15 -9.88 6.63
CA LYS A 131 3.21 -10.38 7.65
C LYS A 131 1.76 -10.35 7.15
N ALA A 132 1.34 -9.28 6.46
CA ALA A 132 0.02 -9.21 5.86
C ALA A 132 -0.20 -10.31 4.80
N ALA A 133 0.75 -10.52 3.89
CA ALA A 133 0.70 -11.56 2.88
C ALA A 133 0.59 -12.98 3.50
N ILE A 134 1.35 -13.24 4.56
CA ILE A 134 1.32 -14.52 5.30
C ILE A 134 -0.04 -14.72 6.00
N ARG A 135 -0.52 -13.69 6.73
CA ARG A 135 -1.82 -13.76 7.45
C ARG A 135 -2.98 -14.03 6.50
N LEU A 136 -2.97 -13.40 5.33
CA LEU A 136 -4.03 -13.54 4.32
C LEU A 136 -3.79 -14.73 3.37
N SER A 137 -2.63 -15.39 3.46
CA SER A 137 -2.23 -16.50 2.59
C SER A 137 -2.35 -16.18 1.10
N CYS A 138 -2.12 -14.91 0.70
CA CYS A 138 -2.19 -14.46 -0.69
C CYS A 138 -0.96 -13.62 -1.09
N PRO A 139 -0.62 -13.54 -2.39
CA PRO A 139 0.38 -12.60 -2.90
C PRO A 139 0.00 -11.16 -2.56
N MET A 140 1.01 -10.28 -2.48
CA MET A 140 0.80 -8.88 -2.19
C MET A 140 1.61 -7.98 -3.12
N ILE A 141 0.97 -6.92 -3.62
CA ILE A 141 1.62 -5.81 -4.31
C ILE A 141 1.56 -4.57 -3.41
N TYR A 142 2.71 -4.00 -3.14
CA TYR A 142 2.87 -2.74 -2.42
C TYR A 142 3.32 -1.66 -3.40
N VAL A 143 2.49 -0.66 -3.62
CA VAL A 143 2.80 0.47 -4.51
C VAL A 143 3.02 1.70 -3.66
N ASN A 144 4.19 2.33 -3.78
CA ASN A 144 4.54 3.53 -3.05
C ASN A 144 4.83 4.70 -3.99
N GLN A 145 4.42 5.88 -3.60
CA GLN A 145 4.74 7.13 -4.29
C GLN A 145 6.25 7.37 -4.34
N VAL A 146 6.72 8.03 -5.39
CA VAL A 146 8.07 8.57 -5.49
C VAL A 146 7.99 10.07 -5.81
N GLY A 147 8.88 10.86 -5.22
CA GLY A 147 8.95 12.31 -5.45
C GLY A 147 9.17 13.09 -4.17
N GLY A 148 9.20 14.42 -4.31
CA GLY A 148 9.18 15.38 -3.21
C GLY A 148 7.84 16.10 -3.16
N ASN A 149 7.34 16.38 -1.96
CA ASN A 149 6.16 17.21 -1.74
C ASN A 149 6.28 17.92 -0.39
N ASP A 150 6.31 19.22 -0.40
CA ASP A 150 6.60 20.04 0.77
C ASP A 150 7.92 19.59 1.47
N GLU A 151 7.86 19.24 2.73
CA GLU A 151 8.99 18.76 3.55
C GLU A 151 9.23 17.25 3.43
N LEU A 152 8.43 16.54 2.61
CA LEU A 152 8.46 15.08 2.53
C LEU A 152 9.11 14.60 1.25
N ILE A 153 9.92 13.56 1.39
CA ILE A 153 10.46 12.77 0.29
C ILE A 153 9.79 11.39 0.30
N PHE A 154 9.41 10.91 -0.87
CA PHE A 154 8.86 9.58 -1.07
C PHE A 154 9.82 8.77 -1.91
N ASP A 155 10.31 7.68 -1.38
CA ASP A 155 11.37 6.88 -1.97
C ASP A 155 10.91 5.82 -2.97
N GLY A 156 9.61 5.69 -3.21
CA GLY A 156 9.09 4.65 -4.12
C GLY A 156 9.40 3.25 -3.61
N SER A 157 10.28 2.54 -4.30
CA SER A 157 10.68 1.16 -3.97
C SER A 157 9.46 0.25 -3.81
N SER A 158 8.53 0.32 -4.77
CA SER A 158 7.36 -0.55 -4.83
C SER A 158 7.81 -2.01 -5.04
N PHE A 159 7.05 -2.97 -4.50
CA PHE A 159 7.46 -4.37 -4.55
C PHE A 159 6.28 -5.35 -4.61
N ALA A 160 6.60 -6.58 -4.99
CA ALA A 160 5.67 -7.71 -4.95
C ALA A 160 6.22 -8.85 -4.08
N LEU A 161 5.32 -9.42 -3.27
CA LEU A 161 5.58 -10.55 -2.39
C LEU A 161 4.69 -11.74 -2.77
N ASN A 162 5.20 -12.95 -2.58
CA ASN A 162 4.34 -14.13 -2.65
C ASN A 162 3.56 -14.35 -1.34
N GLN A 163 2.65 -15.32 -1.31
CA GLN A 163 1.84 -15.68 -0.14
C GLN A 163 2.64 -16.10 1.10
N LYS A 164 3.94 -16.42 0.95
CA LYS A 164 4.87 -16.73 2.06
C LYS A 164 5.66 -15.50 2.51
N GLY A 165 5.30 -14.30 2.05
CA GLY A 165 5.96 -13.03 2.36
C GLY A 165 7.37 -12.89 1.77
N LYS A 166 7.73 -13.68 0.76
CA LYS A 166 9.05 -13.61 0.12
C LYS A 166 9.02 -12.59 -1.02
N LEU A 167 10.06 -11.73 -1.08
CA LEU A 167 10.23 -10.73 -2.11
C LEU A 167 10.46 -11.39 -3.48
N LYS A 168 9.68 -10.97 -4.47
CA LYS A 168 9.70 -11.51 -5.84
C LYS A 168 10.06 -10.46 -6.88
N GLN A 169 9.67 -9.23 -6.62
CA GLN A 169 10.01 -8.09 -7.45
C GLN A 169 10.16 -6.85 -6.58
N GLU A 170 11.08 -5.97 -6.95
CA GLU A 170 11.28 -4.66 -6.33
C GLU A 170 11.63 -3.65 -7.41
N LEU A 171 10.96 -2.51 -7.40
CA LEU A 171 11.26 -1.39 -8.29
C LEU A 171 12.36 -0.51 -7.67
N PRO A 172 13.12 0.24 -8.50
CA PRO A 172 14.15 1.14 -8.02
C PRO A 172 13.64 2.14 -6.98
N ALA A 173 14.46 2.42 -5.98
CA ALA A 173 14.21 3.51 -5.04
C ALA A 173 14.58 4.88 -5.66
N PHE A 174 13.86 5.95 -5.28
CA PHE A 174 14.08 7.34 -5.69
C PHE A 174 13.99 7.57 -7.20
N LYS A 175 13.30 6.71 -7.92
CA LYS A 175 13.12 6.80 -9.37
C LYS A 175 11.73 6.34 -9.77
N GLU A 176 11.06 7.11 -10.61
CA GLU A 176 9.81 6.69 -11.27
C GLU A 176 10.07 5.44 -12.12
N SER A 177 9.22 4.45 -11.96
CA SER A 177 9.39 3.17 -12.63
C SER A 177 8.06 2.46 -12.83
N ILE A 178 7.96 1.72 -13.93
CA ILE A 178 6.85 0.80 -14.21
C ILE A 178 7.39 -0.62 -14.09
N GLY A 179 6.69 -1.48 -13.37
CA GLY A 179 6.98 -2.90 -13.26
C GLY A 179 5.82 -3.75 -13.75
N LEU A 180 6.12 -4.83 -14.43
CA LEU A 180 5.15 -5.85 -14.78
C LEU A 180 5.29 -7.01 -13.80
N CYS A 181 4.17 -7.47 -13.25
CA CYS A 181 4.14 -8.55 -12.28
C CYS A 181 3.05 -9.56 -12.66
N GLU A 182 3.46 -10.77 -12.98
CA GLU A 182 2.53 -11.86 -13.27
C GLU A 182 2.11 -12.55 -11.97
N ILE A 183 0.88 -12.31 -11.53
CA ILE A 183 0.37 -12.76 -10.22
C ILE A 183 0.29 -14.29 -10.15
N SER A 184 -0.11 -14.96 -11.23
CA SER A 184 -0.24 -16.41 -11.29
C SER A 184 1.08 -17.16 -11.03
N SER A 185 2.22 -16.56 -11.41
CA SER A 185 3.55 -17.15 -11.27
C SER A 185 4.30 -16.73 -10.00
N LEU A 186 3.79 -15.73 -9.23
CA LEU A 186 4.50 -15.18 -8.07
C LEU A 186 4.94 -16.22 -7.04
N ASN A 187 4.16 -17.26 -6.81
CA ASN A 187 4.50 -18.31 -5.86
C ASN A 187 5.63 -19.24 -6.35
N GLN A 188 5.81 -19.36 -7.66
CA GLN A 188 6.80 -20.23 -8.31
C GLN A 188 8.12 -19.53 -8.58
N GLN A 189 8.13 -18.20 -8.73
CA GLN A 189 9.32 -17.42 -9.01
C GLN A 189 10.37 -17.56 -7.90
N THR A 190 11.64 -17.44 -8.25
CA THR A 190 12.75 -17.36 -7.28
C THR A 190 12.62 -16.08 -6.44
N SER A 191 12.88 -16.18 -5.15
CA SER A 191 12.93 -15.01 -4.27
C SER A 191 14.21 -14.22 -4.55
N ILE A 192 14.09 -12.89 -4.47
CA ILE A 192 15.23 -11.97 -4.63
C ILE A 192 15.58 -11.33 -3.28
N SER A 193 16.81 -10.83 -3.17
CA SER A 193 17.23 -9.93 -2.11
C SER A 193 16.87 -8.50 -2.50
N SER A 194 16.52 -7.67 -1.51
CA SER A 194 16.28 -6.25 -1.77
C SER A 194 17.54 -5.57 -2.33
N LYS A 195 17.34 -4.72 -3.33
CA LYS A 195 18.36 -3.86 -3.92
C LYS A 195 18.26 -2.42 -3.41
N TYR A 196 17.57 -2.23 -2.27
CA TYR A 196 17.48 -0.91 -1.67
C TYR A 196 18.88 -0.36 -1.35
N PRO A 197 19.15 0.93 -1.63
CA PRO A 197 20.48 1.50 -1.46
C PRO A 197 21.03 1.41 -0.03
N THR A 198 22.34 1.50 0.12
CA THR A 198 22.99 1.60 1.44
C THR A 198 22.65 2.92 2.15
N SER A 199 22.86 2.98 3.46
CA SER A 199 22.49 4.14 4.30
C SER A 199 23.02 5.47 3.76
N GLN A 200 24.28 5.57 3.40
CA GLN A 200 24.86 6.80 2.85
C GLN A 200 24.32 7.16 1.47
N GLU A 201 24.18 6.17 0.60
CA GLU A 201 23.62 6.36 -0.74
C GLU A 201 22.15 6.77 -0.69
N VAL A 202 21.39 6.22 0.27
CA VAL A 202 19.97 6.56 0.50
C VAL A 202 19.80 8.03 0.84
N ILE A 203 20.59 8.56 1.76
CA ILE A 203 20.52 9.98 2.16
C ILE A 203 20.86 10.87 0.97
N PHE A 204 21.94 10.55 0.24
CA PHE A 204 22.32 11.30 -0.96
C PHE A 204 21.18 11.32 -2.01
N LYS A 205 20.59 10.16 -2.31
CA LYS A 205 19.48 10.07 -3.28
C LYS A 205 18.23 10.83 -2.82
N ALA A 206 17.92 10.79 -1.51
CA ALA A 206 16.82 11.56 -0.95
C ALA A 206 17.03 13.05 -1.12
N LEU A 207 18.22 13.57 -0.80
CA LEU A 207 18.58 14.99 -0.99
C LEU A 207 18.49 15.40 -2.46
N VAL A 208 19.03 14.60 -3.37
CA VAL A 208 18.95 14.87 -4.82
C VAL A 208 17.49 14.91 -5.30
N LEU A 209 16.64 14.01 -4.81
CA LEU A 209 15.23 13.99 -5.17
C LEU A 209 14.48 15.23 -4.63
N GLY A 210 14.83 15.69 -3.43
CA GLY A 210 14.21 16.86 -2.81
C GLY A 210 14.58 18.21 -3.45
N VAL A 211 15.65 18.24 -4.26
CA VAL A 211 16.10 19.46 -4.97
C VAL A 211 15.54 19.51 -6.41
N LYS A 212 15.05 18.42 -6.94
CA LYS A 212 14.46 18.35 -8.30
C LYS A 212 13.04 18.87 -8.33
#